data_9b38be37cd469e74fb7817d2d0983157
#
_entry.id   9b38be37cd469e74fb7817d2d0983157
#
_cell.length_a   1.000
_cell.length_b   1.000
_cell.length_c   1.000
_cell.angle_alpha   90.00
_cell.angle_beta   90.00
_cell.angle_gamma   90.00
#
_symmetry.space_group_name_H-M   'P 1'
#
loop_
_entity.id
_entity.type
_entity.pdbx_description
1 polymer ?
#
loop_
_entity_poly.entity_id
_entity_poly.type
_entity_poly.pdbx_seq_one_letter_code
_entity_poly.pdbx_strand_id
1 'polypeptide(L)'
;MSVKKKTGGAFALAQRLGRSLMLPIATLPAAGLLLRLGQADMLGAEGLAAKASWLQPVADIFSAAGGAVFDNLPLIFAVGVAVGFAKKADGSTGVAALFGFLVYRAVTWTMSPIIMGKPAPLSKEALDCLHSFDPATGKIAQVGPWNQGIKLCDIPTQTPINYGVLGGIVIGVAAALLWQRYYRVKLPDWLAFFGGRRFVPIVTSGAALVIALVMSALYPAFNWLINEQLGGWLINAGNSKGIAGALAVFVFGTVNRLLIPFGLHHLLNSVPWFQLGSCQTASGDTAHGDITCFFQGVDGSNSWTGGFTTGFFPIMMFALPAAALAIWHTAKPAKRKATGALMVSVALTAFITGITEPLEYAFAYVAFPIYAVHAVLTGSSLAIANLLGAKDGFAFSAGAIDYLLNFGKSAELSGGVVRGPLMIVIMGLVYAVIYYFLFRFLIVKFDFKTPGREDDDVDAFAAAQAAAATSTGKKAAESTRR
;
A
#
# COMPACT_ATOMS: atom_id res chain seq x y z
N MET A 1 43.16 -0.15 19.44
CA MET A 1 41.87 -0.81 19.68
C MET A 1 40.75 -0.02 19.03
N SER A 2 40.29 -0.43 17.87
CA SER A 2 39.25 0.27 17.07
C SER A 2 37.89 -0.22 17.54
N VAL A 3 37.11 0.66 18.16
CA VAL A 3 35.70 0.41 18.50
C VAL A 3 34.89 0.45 17.19
N LYS A 4 34.64 -0.70 16.59
CA LYS A 4 33.66 -0.84 15.49
C LYS A 4 32.28 -0.49 16.06
N LYS A 5 31.77 0.69 15.71
CA LYS A 5 30.37 1.11 15.96
C LYS A 5 29.40 0.07 15.36
N LYS A 6 28.70 -0.67 16.22
CA LYS A 6 27.60 -1.59 15.89
C LYS A 6 26.28 -0.87 15.57
N THR A 7 26.29 0.31 15.02
CA THR A 7 25.10 1.10 14.72
C THR A 7 24.45 0.76 13.34
N GLY A 8 24.98 -0.22 12.61
CA GLY A 8 24.48 -0.55 11.26
C GLY A 8 23.40 -1.64 11.18
N GLY A 9 23.15 -2.39 12.25
CA GLY A 9 22.32 -3.61 12.16
C GLY A 9 20.82 -3.35 11.95
N ALA A 10 20.21 -2.53 12.79
CA ALA A 10 18.76 -2.27 12.74
C ALA A 10 18.38 -1.44 11.51
N PHE A 11 19.17 -0.43 11.18
CA PHE A 11 18.95 0.41 9.99
C PHE A 11 19.09 -0.40 8.68
N ALA A 12 20.13 -1.22 8.58
CA ALA A 12 20.32 -2.09 7.43
C ALA A 12 19.21 -3.14 7.30
N LEU A 13 18.66 -3.62 8.43
CA LEU A 13 17.52 -4.53 8.45
C LEU A 13 16.25 -3.82 7.95
N ALA A 14 15.98 -2.62 8.43
CA ALA A 14 14.84 -1.79 8.00
C ALA A 14 14.91 -1.48 6.50
N GLN A 15 16.08 -1.05 6.00
CA GLN A 15 16.27 -0.81 4.56
C GLN A 15 16.08 -2.08 3.71
N ARG A 16 16.52 -3.24 4.23
CA ARG A 16 16.34 -4.51 3.53
C ARG A 16 14.87 -4.92 3.51
N LEU A 17 14.14 -4.72 4.60
CA LEU A 17 12.71 -4.92 4.66
C LEU A 17 11.99 -3.99 3.68
N GLY A 18 12.30 -2.69 3.70
CA GLY A 18 11.73 -1.71 2.77
C GLY A 18 11.90 -2.11 1.31
N ARG A 19 13.11 -2.51 0.91
CA ARG A 19 13.37 -2.99 -0.45
C ARG A 19 12.58 -4.25 -0.81
N SER A 20 12.36 -5.15 0.14
CA SER A 20 11.57 -6.37 -0.11
C SER A 20 10.08 -6.10 -0.32
N LEU A 21 9.58 -4.96 0.17
CA LEU A 21 8.18 -4.54 -0.04
C LEU A 21 7.93 -3.98 -1.45
N MET A 22 8.98 -3.55 -2.17
CA MET A 22 8.81 -2.97 -3.51
C MET A 22 8.24 -3.97 -4.54
N LEU A 23 8.58 -5.25 -4.42
CA LEU A 23 8.12 -6.26 -5.38
C LEU A 23 6.58 -6.46 -5.35
N PRO A 24 5.94 -6.72 -4.20
CA PRO A 24 4.48 -6.81 -4.14
C PRO A 24 3.78 -5.49 -4.51
N ILE A 25 4.37 -4.35 -4.15
CA ILE A 25 3.80 -3.04 -4.46
C ILE A 25 3.77 -2.78 -5.98
N ALA A 26 4.78 -3.23 -6.72
CA ALA A 26 4.84 -3.03 -8.16
C ALA A 26 3.69 -3.69 -8.94
N THR A 27 2.93 -4.59 -8.34
CA THR A 27 1.75 -5.22 -8.97
C THR A 27 0.46 -4.41 -8.77
N LEU A 28 0.42 -3.52 -7.78
CA LEU A 28 -0.79 -2.77 -7.40
C LEU A 28 -1.30 -1.82 -8.50
N PRO A 29 -0.46 -1.13 -9.30
CA PRO A 29 -0.96 -0.24 -10.35
C PRO A 29 -1.91 -0.92 -11.33
N ALA A 30 -1.53 -2.09 -11.82
CA ALA A 30 -2.34 -2.84 -12.77
C ALA A 30 -3.65 -3.32 -12.13
N ALA A 31 -3.57 -3.82 -10.91
CA ALA A 31 -4.74 -4.27 -10.16
C ALA A 31 -5.70 -3.11 -9.84
N GLY A 32 -5.16 -1.96 -9.42
CA GLY A 32 -5.93 -0.76 -9.13
C GLY A 32 -6.64 -0.22 -10.37
N LEU A 33 -5.94 -0.17 -11.51
CA LEU A 33 -6.54 0.26 -12.77
C LEU A 33 -7.70 -0.66 -13.18
N LEU A 34 -7.50 -1.98 -13.12
CA LEU A 34 -8.56 -2.95 -13.44
C LEU A 34 -9.75 -2.79 -12.50
N LEU A 35 -9.50 -2.73 -11.18
CA LEU A 35 -10.55 -2.54 -10.19
C LEU A 35 -11.35 -1.26 -10.47
N ARG A 36 -10.67 -0.14 -10.76
CA ARG A 36 -11.30 1.15 -11.01
C ARG A 36 -12.12 1.15 -12.30
N LEU A 37 -11.59 0.60 -13.37
CA LEU A 37 -12.34 0.49 -14.63
C LEU A 37 -13.59 -0.38 -14.48
N GLY A 38 -13.54 -1.41 -13.65
CA GLY A 38 -14.67 -2.30 -13.37
C GLY A 38 -15.75 -1.73 -12.46
N GLN A 39 -15.57 -0.52 -11.88
CA GLN A 39 -16.56 0.08 -10.97
C GLN A 39 -17.85 0.48 -11.70
N ALA A 40 -18.96 0.56 -10.93
CA ALA A 40 -20.30 0.86 -11.43
C ALA A 40 -20.38 2.17 -12.22
N ASP A 41 -19.68 3.21 -11.73
CA ASP A 41 -19.66 4.56 -12.31
C ASP A 41 -18.73 4.69 -13.54
N MET A 42 -17.88 3.69 -13.82
CA MET A 42 -16.97 3.68 -14.98
C MET A 42 -17.52 2.83 -16.13
N LEU A 43 -17.14 1.57 -16.20
CA LEU A 43 -17.66 0.64 -17.22
C LEU A 43 -18.95 -0.04 -16.78
N GLY A 44 -19.31 -0.02 -15.50
CA GLY A 44 -20.44 -0.73 -14.93
C GLY A 44 -21.81 -0.06 -15.16
N ALA A 45 -22.81 -0.48 -14.39
CA ALA A 45 -24.23 -0.19 -14.60
C ALA A 45 -24.62 1.29 -14.55
N GLU A 46 -23.88 2.13 -13.82
CA GLU A 46 -24.11 3.58 -13.71
C GLU A 46 -23.24 4.39 -14.71
N GLY A 47 -22.25 3.72 -15.30
CA GLY A 47 -21.32 4.31 -16.25
C GLY A 47 -21.66 3.99 -17.72
N LEU A 48 -20.65 3.47 -18.44
CA LEU A 48 -20.80 3.18 -19.86
C LEU A 48 -21.78 2.03 -20.16
N ALA A 49 -21.91 1.05 -19.26
CA ALA A 49 -22.84 -0.06 -19.43
C ALA A 49 -24.30 0.41 -19.36
N ALA A 50 -24.63 1.54 -18.75
CA ALA A 50 -25.95 2.16 -18.81
C ALA A 50 -26.39 2.47 -20.26
N LYS A 51 -25.43 2.75 -21.15
CA LYS A 51 -25.66 3.04 -22.57
C LYS A 51 -25.40 1.85 -23.48
N ALA A 52 -24.59 0.89 -23.05
CA ALA A 52 -24.14 -0.26 -23.82
C ALA A 52 -24.05 -1.49 -22.89
N SER A 53 -25.17 -2.18 -22.69
CA SER A 53 -25.31 -3.27 -21.71
C SER A 53 -24.31 -4.43 -21.89
N TRP A 54 -23.75 -4.62 -23.06
CA TRP A 54 -22.71 -5.61 -23.34
C TRP A 54 -21.38 -5.31 -22.62
N LEU A 55 -21.19 -4.08 -22.10
CA LEU A 55 -20.01 -3.71 -21.31
C LEU A 55 -20.09 -4.19 -19.86
N GLN A 56 -21.27 -4.52 -19.34
CA GLN A 56 -21.41 -4.97 -17.95
C GLN A 56 -20.56 -6.23 -17.64
N PRO A 57 -20.57 -7.29 -18.44
CA PRO A 57 -19.68 -8.44 -18.21
C PRO A 57 -18.20 -8.08 -18.24
N VAL A 58 -17.79 -7.08 -19.05
CA VAL A 58 -16.41 -6.61 -19.10
C VAL A 58 -16.05 -5.87 -17.81
N ALA A 59 -16.95 -5.02 -17.31
CA ALA A 59 -16.80 -4.35 -16.04
C ALA A 59 -16.66 -5.35 -14.87
N ASP A 60 -17.51 -6.38 -14.84
CA ASP A 60 -17.50 -7.44 -13.83
C ASP A 60 -16.18 -8.22 -13.84
N ILE A 61 -15.67 -8.55 -15.05
CA ILE A 61 -14.38 -9.24 -15.22
C ILE A 61 -13.23 -8.34 -14.69
N PHE A 62 -13.23 -7.06 -15.04
CA PHE A 62 -12.19 -6.13 -14.60
C PHE A 62 -12.24 -5.91 -13.07
N SER A 63 -13.43 -5.74 -12.52
CA SER A 63 -13.63 -5.63 -11.08
C SER A 63 -13.15 -6.88 -10.34
N ALA A 64 -13.53 -8.07 -10.82
CA ALA A 64 -13.11 -9.34 -10.24
C ALA A 64 -11.58 -9.55 -10.33
N ALA A 65 -10.97 -9.23 -11.48
CA ALA A 65 -9.53 -9.37 -11.67
C ALA A 65 -8.72 -8.41 -10.78
N GLY A 66 -9.16 -7.15 -10.68
CA GLY A 66 -8.53 -6.18 -9.78
C GLY A 66 -8.75 -6.52 -8.32
N GLY A 67 -10.00 -6.88 -7.95
CA GLY A 67 -10.39 -7.27 -6.60
C GLY A 67 -9.57 -8.46 -6.08
N ALA A 68 -9.35 -9.48 -6.90
CA ALA A 68 -8.58 -10.67 -6.54
C ALA A 68 -7.15 -10.34 -6.01
N VAL A 69 -6.52 -9.29 -6.53
CA VAL A 69 -5.20 -8.84 -6.05
C VAL A 69 -5.34 -8.15 -4.70
N PHE A 70 -6.30 -7.23 -4.55
CA PHE A 70 -6.51 -6.49 -3.28
C PHE A 70 -6.96 -7.40 -2.15
N ASP A 71 -7.83 -8.35 -2.40
CA ASP A 71 -8.32 -9.33 -1.42
C ASP A 71 -7.19 -10.25 -0.92
N ASN A 72 -6.18 -10.50 -1.75
CA ASN A 72 -5.04 -11.34 -1.43
C ASN A 72 -3.75 -10.55 -1.15
N LEU A 73 -3.82 -9.25 -0.89
CA LEU A 73 -2.66 -8.43 -0.56
C LEU A 73 -1.77 -9.05 0.54
N PRO A 74 -2.29 -9.52 1.67
CA PRO A 74 -1.45 -10.11 2.71
C PRO A 74 -0.63 -11.31 2.22
N LEU A 75 -1.20 -12.15 1.35
CA LEU A 75 -0.52 -13.28 0.72
C LEU A 75 0.57 -12.81 -0.24
N ILE A 76 0.25 -11.83 -1.08
CA ILE A 76 1.19 -11.25 -2.05
C ILE A 76 2.39 -10.64 -1.33
N PHE A 77 2.14 -9.95 -0.21
CA PHE A 77 3.20 -9.41 0.63
C PHE A 77 4.02 -10.50 1.32
N ALA A 78 3.41 -11.60 1.78
CA ALA A 78 4.15 -12.72 2.36
C ALA A 78 5.15 -13.30 1.36
N VAL A 79 4.71 -13.59 0.13
CA VAL A 79 5.55 -14.15 -0.92
C VAL A 79 6.61 -13.14 -1.38
N GLY A 80 6.20 -11.91 -1.66
CA GLY A 80 7.10 -10.85 -2.14
C GLY A 80 8.18 -10.48 -1.14
N VAL A 81 7.82 -10.36 0.14
CA VAL A 81 8.77 -10.10 1.23
C VAL A 81 9.73 -11.28 1.39
N ALA A 82 9.25 -12.51 1.36
CA ALA A 82 10.11 -13.68 1.50
C ALA A 82 11.18 -13.72 0.41
N VAL A 83 10.80 -13.52 -0.84
CA VAL A 83 11.70 -13.51 -1.99
C VAL A 83 12.64 -12.30 -1.96
N GLY A 84 12.12 -11.10 -1.67
CA GLY A 84 12.93 -9.88 -1.62
C GLY A 84 13.87 -9.79 -0.41
N PHE A 85 13.47 -10.37 0.73
CA PHE A 85 14.25 -10.34 1.96
C PHE A 85 15.29 -11.46 2.06
N ALA A 86 15.09 -12.62 1.46
CA ALA A 86 16.05 -13.71 1.51
C ALA A 86 17.31 -13.42 0.69
N LYS A 87 18.49 -13.76 1.25
CA LYS A 87 19.75 -13.75 0.48
C LYS A 87 19.76 -14.96 -0.44
N LYS A 88 19.97 -14.76 -1.75
CA LYS A 88 19.97 -15.82 -2.77
C LYS A 88 18.64 -16.61 -2.78
N ALA A 89 17.53 -15.87 -2.69
CA ALA A 89 16.20 -16.46 -2.79
C ALA A 89 16.03 -17.22 -4.11
N ASP A 90 15.22 -18.25 -4.06
CA ASP A 90 14.74 -18.99 -5.23
C ASP A 90 13.22 -19.28 -5.11
N GLY A 91 12.66 -20.01 -6.07
CA GLY A 91 11.25 -20.33 -6.05
C GLY A 91 10.77 -21.04 -4.77
N SER A 92 11.64 -21.82 -4.12
CA SER A 92 11.28 -22.50 -2.87
C SER A 92 11.05 -21.55 -1.70
N THR A 93 11.65 -20.35 -1.73
CA THR A 93 11.41 -19.30 -0.74
C THR A 93 9.98 -18.77 -0.85
N GLY A 94 9.51 -18.51 -2.08
CA GLY A 94 8.14 -18.08 -2.34
C GLY A 94 7.11 -19.17 -1.96
N VAL A 95 7.39 -20.43 -2.31
CA VAL A 95 6.54 -21.55 -1.93
C VAL A 95 6.47 -21.71 -0.42
N ALA A 96 7.59 -21.55 0.31
CA ALA A 96 7.60 -21.60 1.78
C ALA A 96 6.72 -20.50 2.40
N ALA A 97 6.79 -19.29 1.86
CA ALA A 97 5.95 -18.19 2.33
C ALA A 97 4.47 -18.41 2.03
N LEU A 98 4.14 -18.93 0.85
CA LEU A 98 2.77 -19.30 0.48
C LEU A 98 2.18 -20.32 1.46
N PHE A 99 2.87 -21.44 1.68
CA PHE A 99 2.42 -22.45 2.63
C PHE A 99 2.32 -21.90 4.06
N GLY A 100 3.33 -21.16 4.50
CA GLY A 100 3.31 -20.51 5.81
C GLY A 100 2.13 -19.57 5.98
N PHE A 101 1.82 -18.73 4.98
CA PHE A 101 0.70 -17.80 5.06
C PHE A 101 -0.66 -18.53 5.04
N LEU A 102 -0.82 -19.58 4.25
CA LEU A 102 -2.05 -20.37 4.26
C LEU A 102 -2.29 -21.02 5.64
N VAL A 103 -1.25 -21.59 6.26
CA VAL A 103 -1.34 -22.11 7.62
C VAL A 103 -1.68 -20.99 8.62
N TYR A 104 -0.97 -19.86 8.56
CA TYR A 104 -1.23 -18.69 9.40
C TYR A 104 -2.69 -18.25 9.31
N ARG A 105 -3.21 -18.05 8.10
CA ARG A 105 -4.59 -17.62 7.85
C ARG A 105 -5.61 -18.63 8.40
N ALA A 106 -5.42 -19.91 8.16
CA ALA A 106 -6.31 -20.95 8.66
C ALA A 106 -6.34 -21.00 10.20
N VAL A 107 -5.17 -20.91 10.85
CA VAL A 107 -5.07 -20.93 12.31
C VAL A 107 -5.68 -19.67 12.93
N THR A 108 -5.39 -18.48 12.41
CA THR A 108 -5.97 -17.21 12.91
C THR A 108 -7.49 -17.21 12.74
N TRP A 109 -8.00 -17.75 11.63
CA TRP A 109 -9.45 -17.92 11.42
C TRP A 109 -10.07 -18.82 12.48
N THR A 110 -9.47 -19.99 12.73
CA THR A 110 -9.94 -20.95 13.75
C THR A 110 -9.86 -20.35 15.16
N MET A 111 -8.86 -19.52 15.43
CA MET A 111 -8.69 -18.85 16.74
C MET A 111 -9.66 -17.68 16.95
N SER A 112 -10.23 -17.13 15.88
CA SER A 112 -11.10 -15.93 15.95
C SER A 112 -12.27 -16.10 16.94
N PRO A 113 -13.10 -17.15 16.88
CA PRO A 113 -14.20 -17.32 17.85
C PRO A 113 -13.73 -17.61 19.27
N ILE A 114 -12.49 -18.09 19.44
CA ILE A 114 -11.92 -18.39 20.76
C ILE A 114 -11.45 -17.10 21.42
N ILE A 115 -10.86 -16.19 20.65
CA ILE A 115 -10.23 -14.96 21.16
C ILE A 115 -11.22 -13.78 21.15
N MET A 116 -11.99 -13.60 20.07
CA MET A 116 -12.90 -12.47 19.88
C MET A 116 -14.33 -12.77 20.32
N GLY A 117 -14.60 -14.00 20.71
CA GLY A 117 -15.95 -14.46 21.04
C GLY A 117 -16.69 -15.05 19.85
N LYS A 118 -17.63 -15.92 20.15
CA LYS A 118 -18.49 -16.52 19.13
C LYS A 118 -19.43 -15.45 18.55
N PRO A 119 -19.76 -15.50 17.25
CA PRO A 119 -20.78 -14.66 16.69
C PRO A 119 -22.10 -14.83 17.45
N ALA A 120 -22.92 -13.80 17.50
CA ALA A 120 -24.23 -13.88 18.09
C ALA A 120 -25.01 -15.06 17.49
N PRO A 121 -25.86 -15.78 18.27
CA PRO A 121 -26.67 -16.81 17.70
C PRO A 121 -27.57 -16.22 16.59
N LEU A 122 -27.76 -17.00 15.54
CA LEU A 122 -28.64 -16.61 14.42
C LEU A 122 -30.05 -16.24 14.95
N SER A 123 -30.53 -15.08 14.55
CA SER A 123 -31.93 -14.71 14.81
C SER A 123 -32.86 -15.66 14.08
N LYS A 124 -34.12 -15.79 14.54
CA LYS A 124 -35.12 -16.61 13.84
C LYS A 124 -35.28 -16.15 12.39
N GLU A 125 -35.25 -14.84 12.14
CA GLU A 125 -35.37 -14.24 10.81
C GLU A 125 -34.19 -14.61 9.93
N ALA A 126 -32.96 -14.65 10.48
CA ALA A 126 -31.77 -15.08 9.77
C ALA A 126 -31.78 -16.58 9.44
N LEU A 127 -32.32 -17.41 10.36
CA LEU A 127 -32.56 -18.84 10.16
C LEU A 127 -33.64 -19.09 9.09
N ASP A 128 -34.75 -18.37 9.13
CA ASP A 128 -35.84 -18.48 8.15
C ASP A 128 -35.36 -18.01 6.76
N CYS A 129 -34.51 -16.99 6.70
CA CYS A 129 -33.88 -16.55 5.46
C CYS A 129 -32.92 -17.61 4.91
N LEU A 130 -32.14 -18.28 5.76
CA LEU A 130 -31.25 -19.39 5.34
C LEU A 130 -32.01 -20.61 4.84
N HIS A 131 -33.23 -20.83 5.36
CA HIS A 131 -34.11 -21.93 4.94
C HIS A 131 -34.97 -21.57 3.71
N SER A 132 -35.10 -20.27 3.35
CA SER A 132 -35.76 -19.82 2.14
C SER A 132 -34.81 -19.97 0.92
N PHE A 133 -34.55 -21.22 0.56
CA PHE A 133 -33.81 -21.55 -0.65
C PHE A 133 -34.69 -21.20 -1.87
N ASP A 134 -34.17 -20.33 -2.75
CA ASP A 134 -34.78 -20.11 -4.06
C ASP A 134 -34.27 -21.17 -5.07
N PRO A 135 -35.13 -22.15 -5.41
CA PRO A 135 -34.72 -23.20 -6.35
C PRO A 135 -34.53 -22.71 -7.78
N ALA A 136 -34.95 -21.48 -8.11
CA ALA A 136 -34.82 -20.94 -9.47
C ALA A 136 -33.43 -20.35 -9.77
N THR A 137 -32.70 -19.90 -8.74
CA THR A 137 -31.37 -19.28 -8.91
C THR A 137 -30.21 -20.20 -8.56
N GLY A 138 -30.46 -21.35 -7.92
CA GLY A 138 -29.43 -22.34 -7.57
C GLY A 138 -28.32 -21.83 -6.62
N LYS A 139 -28.50 -20.66 -6.01
CA LYS A 139 -27.50 -20.06 -5.13
C LYS A 139 -27.67 -20.56 -3.71
N ILE A 140 -26.82 -21.49 -3.35
CA ILE A 140 -26.60 -21.87 -1.94
C ILE A 140 -25.66 -20.82 -1.35
N ALA A 141 -26.08 -20.17 -0.27
CA ALA A 141 -25.19 -19.36 0.54
C ALA A 141 -24.12 -20.28 1.19
N GLN A 142 -23.02 -20.54 0.51
CA GLN A 142 -21.88 -21.23 1.09
C GLN A 142 -21.12 -20.24 1.98
N VAL A 143 -21.34 -20.34 3.28
CA VAL A 143 -20.52 -19.67 4.30
C VAL A 143 -19.21 -20.47 4.42
N GLY A 144 -18.23 -20.14 3.62
CA GLY A 144 -16.88 -20.68 3.73
C GLY A 144 -15.88 -19.60 4.11
N PRO A 145 -14.73 -19.93 4.69
CA PRO A 145 -13.68 -18.97 5.04
C PRO A 145 -13.09 -18.20 3.86
N TRP A 146 -13.47 -18.55 2.65
CA TRP A 146 -12.96 -18.01 1.38
C TRP A 146 -13.96 -17.17 0.60
N ASN A 147 -15.25 -17.22 0.97
CA ASN A 147 -16.29 -16.41 0.34
C ASN A 147 -16.65 -15.27 1.28
N GLN A 148 -16.35 -14.05 0.87
CA GLN A 148 -17.04 -12.88 1.37
C GLN A 148 -18.48 -12.98 0.86
N GLY A 149 -19.38 -13.24 1.77
CA GLY A 149 -20.70 -13.76 1.47
C GLY A 149 -21.57 -12.82 0.65
N ILE A 150 -22.32 -13.42 -0.24
CA ILE A 150 -23.57 -12.83 -0.71
C ILE A 150 -24.47 -12.74 0.51
N LYS A 151 -24.67 -11.53 1.06
CA LYS A 151 -25.61 -11.27 2.15
C LYS A 151 -27.03 -11.33 1.60
N LEU A 152 -27.58 -12.53 1.52
CA LEU A 152 -29.02 -12.71 1.37
C LEU A 152 -29.75 -12.64 2.72
N CYS A 153 -29.02 -12.79 3.85
CA CYS A 153 -29.58 -12.86 5.19
C CYS A 153 -28.64 -12.15 6.17
N ASP A 154 -29.21 -11.49 7.16
CA ASP A 154 -28.44 -10.80 8.22
C ASP A 154 -27.83 -11.83 9.19
N ILE A 155 -26.81 -12.53 8.71
CA ILE A 155 -26.08 -13.53 9.46
C ILE A 155 -25.01 -12.83 10.27
N PRO A 156 -24.96 -12.97 11.60
CA PRO A 156 -23.89 -12.45 12.41
C PRO A 156 -22.56 -13.05 11.95
N THR A 157 -21.73 -12.23 11.31
CA THR A 157 -20.44 -12.67 10.83
C THR A 157 -19.44 -12.72 11.97
N GLN A 158 -18.61 -13.77 12.00
CA GLN A 158 -17.50 -13.87 12.92
C GLN A 158 -16.53 -12.71 12.70
N THR A 159 -16.16 -12.00 13.77
CA THR A 159 -15.09 -11.01 13.70
C THR A 159 -13.74 -11.72 13.49
N PRO A 160 -13.16 -11.65 12.29
CA PRO A 160 -11.91 -12.37 12.03
C PRO A 160 -10.72 -11.66 12.68
N ILE A 161 -9.77 -12.45 13.16
CA ILE A 161 -8.43 -11.95 13.50
C ILE A 161 -7.75 -11.52 12.20
N ASN A 162 -7.65 -10.22 11.96
CA ASN A 162 -7.12 -9.68 10.72
C ASN A 162 -6.01 -8.66 10.98
N TYR A 163 -4.78 -9.09 10.77
CA TYR A 163 -3.59 -8.23 10.78
C TYR A 163 -3.29 -7.61 9.41
N GLY A 164 -4.11 -7.87 8.40
CA GLY A 164 -3.90 -7.39 7.04
C GLY A 164 -2.49 -7.72 6.51
N VAL A 165 -1.91 -6.75 5.83
CA VAL A 165 -0.56 -6.86 5.24
C VAL A 165 0.53 -7.14 6.28
N LEU A 166 0.36 -6.69 7.54
CA LEU A 166 1.33 -6.97 8.62
C LEU A 166 1.51 -8.47 8.85
N GLY A 167 0.42 -9.24 8.87
CA GLY A 167 0.48 -10.70 8.98
C GLY A 167 1.30 -11.31 7.83
N GLY A 168 1.08 -10.83 6.60
CA GLY A 168 1.85 -11.25 5.44
C GLY A 168 3.34 -10.94 5.57
N ILE A 169 3.70 -9.73 6.00
CA ILE A 169 5.10 -9.32 6.22
C ILE A 169 5.78 -10.20 7.26
N VAL A 170 5.13 -10.46 8.40
CA VAL A 170 5.69 -11.32 9.48
C VAL A 170 5.99 -12.71 8.95
N ILE A 171 5.05 -13.33 8.24
CA ILE A 171 5.25 -14.67 7.66
C ILE A 171 6.31 -14.65 6.56
N GLY A 172 6.34 -13.62 5.72
CA GLY A 172 7.35 -13.46 4.67
C GLY A 172 8.77 -13.36 5.23
N VAL A 173 8.97 -12.56 6.28
CA VAL A 173 10.26 -12.45 6.98
C VAL A 173 10.63 -13.76 7.64
N ALA A 174 9.70 -14.44 8.32
CA ALA A 174 9.93 -15.74 8.94
C ALA A 174 10.36 -16.78 7.88
N ALA A 175 9.66 -16.87 6.76
CA ALA A 175 10.00 -17.76 5.65
C ALA A 175 11.41 -17.47 5.10
N ALA A 176 11.76 -16.19 4.90
CA ALA A 176 13.08 -15.80 4.43
C ALA A 176 14.20 -16.17 5.40
N LEU A 177 13.99 -15.98 6.70
CA LEU A 177 14.97 -16.34 7.73
C LEU A 177 15.15 -17.86 7.84
N LEU A 178 14.04 -18.61 7.83
CA LEU A 178 14.06 -20.07 7.85
C LEU A 178 14.70 -20.64 6.59
N TRP A 179 14.42 -20.05 5.41
CA TRP A 179 15.07 -20.42 4.17
C TRP A 179 16.59 -20.25 4.28
N GLN A 180 17.08 -19.09 4.73
CA GLN A 180 18.51 -18.82 4.89
C GLN A 180 19.19 -19.82 5.84
N ARG A 181 18.45 -20.35 6.83
CA ARG A 181 19.00 -21.30 7.82
C ARG A 181 18.98 -22.74 7.32
N TYR A 182 17.92 -23.16 6.61
CA TYR A 182 17.62 -24.58 6.38
C TYR A 182 17.69 -25.03 4.92
N TYR A 183 17.93 -24.15 3.92
CA TYR A 183 17.94 -24.54 2.50
C TYR A 183 19.01 -25.57 2.12
N ARG A 184 20.00 -25.82 2.97
CA ARG A 184 21.08 -26.80 2.80
C ARG A 184 21.07 -27.89 3.88
N VAL A 185 20.03 -28.02 4.67
CA VAL A 185 19.97 -29.01 5.73
C VAL A 185 20.00 -30.42 5.15
N LYS A 186 20.84 -31.26 5.70
CA LYS A 186 20.86 -32.69 5.41
C LYS A 186 20.08 -33.39 6.52
N LEU A 187 19.11 -34.17 6.13
CA LEU A 187 18.32 -35.01 7.04
C LEU A 187 18.87 -36.46 7.01
N PRO A 188 18.57 -37.27 8.01
CA PRO A 188 18.90 -38.71 8.01
C PRO A 188 18.37 -39.42 6.75
N ASP A 189 18.98 -40.51 6.32
CA ASP A 189 18.72 -41.19 5.05
C ASP A 189 17.24 -41.51 4.82
N TRP A 190 16.51 -41.89 5.85
CA TRP A 190 15.08 -42.20 5.80
C TRP A 190 14.19 -40.97 5.59
N LEU A 191 14.70 -39.78 5.83
CA LEU A 191 14.05 -38.46 5.54
C LEU A 191 14.78 -37.68 4.46
N ALA A 192 15.77 -38.23 3.79
CA ALA A 192 16.62 -37.50 2.84
C ALA A 192 15.83 -36.83 1.72
N PHE A 193 14.70 -37.40 1.32
CA PHE A 193 13.78 -36.80 0.33
C PHE A 193 13.27 -35.41 0.73
N PHE A 194 13.05 -35.17 2.01
CA PHE A 194 12.58 -33.91 2.55
C PHE A 194 13.72 -32.93 2.86
N GLY A 195 14.97 -33.28 2.63
CA GLY A 195 16.13 -32.45 2.92
C GLY A 195 16.30 -31.24 1.99
N GLY A 196 17.16 -30.32 2.39
CA GLY A 196 17.51 -29.13 1.62
C GLY A 196 16.32 -28.18 1.42
N ARG A 197 16.12 -27.73 0.16
CA ARG A 197 15.09 -26.75 -0.19
C ARG A 197 13.66 -27.22 0.10
N ARG A 198 13.40 -28.52 0.05
CA ARG A 198 12.09 -29.12 0.33
C ARG A 198 11.71 -29.05 1.80
N PHE A 199 12.70 -28.99 2.69
CA PHE A 199 12.48 -28.87 4.13
C PHE A 199 11.95 -27.50 4.54
N VAL A 200 12.28 -26.47 3.79
CA VAL A 200 11.93 -25.09 4.15
C VAL A 200 10.41 -24.83 4.22
N PRO A 201 9.58 -25.21 3.23
CA PRO A 201 8.12 -25.09 3.37
C PRO A 201 7.57 -25.82 4.60
N ILE A 202 8.10 -26.98 4.95
CA ILE A 202 7.65 -27.79 6.09
C ILE A 202 7.93 -27.05 7.41
N VAL A 203 9.18 -26.61 7.60
CA VAL A 203 9.55 -25.89 8.83
C VAL A 203 8.88 -24.52 8.91
N THR A 204 8.64 -23.87 7.77
CA THR A 204 7.92 -22.59 7.71
C THR A 204 6.45 -22.77 8.11
N SER A 205 5.80 -23.84 7.68
CA SER A 205 4.41 -24.16 8.09
C SER A 205 4.32 -24.39 9.60
N GLY A 206 5.27 -25.13 10.19
CA GLY A 206 5.35 -25.33 11.64
C GLY A 206 5.58 -24.01 12.40
N ALA A 207 6.50 -23.16 11.91
CA ALA A 207 6.73 -21.86 12.49
C ALA A 207 5.51 -20.92 12.34
N ALA A 208 4.83 -20.97 11.21
CA ALA A 208 3.64 -20.17 10.95
C ALA A 208 2.48 -20.52 11.89
N LEU A 209 2.33 -21.80 12.25
CA LEU A 209 1.37 -22.25 13.26
C LEU A 209 1.66 -21.58 14.62
N VAL A 210 2.92 -21.61 15.07
CA VAL A 210 3.31 -20.98 16.34
C VAL A 210 3.11 -19.45 16.27
N ILE A 211 3.55 -18.83 15.18
CA ILE A 211 3.36 -17.37 14.95
C ILE A 211 1.88 -17.02 14.97
N ALA A 212 1.02 -17.82 14.31
CA ALA A 212 -0.41 -17.59 14.28
C ALA A 212 -1.05 -17.65 15.68
N LEU A 213 -0.67 -18.63 16.49
CA LEU A 213 -1.16 -18.74 17.87
C LEU A 213 -0.74 -17.53 18.73
N VAL A 214 0.53 -17.13 18.64
CA VAL A 214 1.04 -15.96 19.37
C VAL A 214 0.34 -14.68 18.90
N MET A 215 0.25 -14.46 17.58
CA MET A 215 -0.42 -13.30 17.04
C MET A 215 -1.92 -13.30 17.37
N SER A 216 -2.58 -14.45 17.36
CA SER A 216 -3.99 -14.55 17.79
C SER A 216 -4.18 -14.11 19.24
N ALA A 217 -3.30 -14.55 20.13
CA ALA A 217 -3.33 -14.16 21.56
C ALA A 217 -3.06 -12.65 21.76
N LEU A 218 -2.23 -12.03 20.91
CA LEU A 218 -1.92 -10.61 20.96
C LEU A 218 -2.97 -9.73 20.26
N TYR A 219 -3.87 -10.33 19.47
CA TYR A 219 -4.82 -9.58 18.65
C TYR A 219 -5.76 -8.66 19.43
N PRO A 220 -6.30 -9.00 20.60
CA PRO A 220 -7.13 -8.07 21.37
C PRO A 220 -6.41 -6.76 21.71
N ALA A 221 -5.14 -6.85 22.11
CA ALA A 221 -4.34 -5.65 22.38
C ALA A 221 -4.03 -4.85 21.10
N PHE A 222 -3.74 -5.54 20.00
CA PHE A 222 -3.56 -4.91 18.70
C PHE A 222 -4.84 -4.23 18.23
N ASN A 223 -5.98 -4.90 18.30
CA ASN A 223 -7.28 -4.38 17.91
C ASN A 223 -7.67 -3.15 18.75
N TRP A 224 -7.50 -3.25 20.07
CA TRP A 224 -7.76 -2.13 20.97
C TRP A 224 -6.88 -0.91 20.64
N LEU A 225 -5.56 -1.12 20.48
CA LEU A 225 -4.62 -0.01 20.24
C LEU A 225 -4.81 0.59 18.83
N ILE A 226 -4.90 -0.26 17.81
CA ILE A 226 -4.86 0.18 16.39
C ILE A 226 -6.25 0.53 15.89
N ASN A 227 -7.25 -0.35 16.09
CA ASN A 227 -8.58 -0.14 15.53
C ASN A 227 -9.46 0.74 16.44
N GLU A 228 -9.47 0.50 17.76
CA GLU A 228 -10.35 1.23 18.66
C GLU A 228 -9.74 2.57 19.08
N GLN A 229 -8.51 2.61 19.60
CA GLN A 229 -7.91 3.85 20.08
C GLN A 229 -7.39 4.72 18.94
N LEU A 230 -6.43 4.23 18.16
CA LEU A 230 -5.85 5.00 17.07
C LEU A 230 -6.86 5.20 15.94
N GLY A 231 -7.57 4.15 15.57
CA GLY A 231 -8.58 4.18 14.54
C GLY A 231 -9.77 5.04 14.91
N GLY A 232 -10.35 4.82 16.08
CA GLY A 232 -11.44 5.64 16.60
C GLY A 232 -11.04 7.12 16.71
N TRP A 233 -9.82 7.42 17.20
CA TRP A 233 -9.30 8.77 17.23
C TRP A 233 -9.13 9.37 15.83
N LEU A 234 -8.54 8.63 14.87
CA LEU A 234 -8.33 9.10 13.50
C LEU A 234 -9.67 9.31 12.76
N ILE A 235 -10.66 8.43 12.93
CA ILE A 235 -11.97 8.55 12.30
C ILE A 235 -12.76 9.68 12.93
N ASN A 236 -12.83 9.75 14.25
CA ASN A 236 -13.53 10.81 14.94
C ASN A 236 -12.87 12.18 14.66
N ALA A 237 -11.54 12.21 14.58
CA ALA A 237 -10.79 13.39 14.20
C ALA A 237 -10.97 13.72 12.70
N GLY A 238 -10.93 12.72 11.82
CA GLY A 238 -11.14 12.89 10.38
C GLY A 238 -12.57 13.29 10.00
N ASN A 239 -13.57 12.83 10.77
CA ASN A 239 -14.97 13.22 10.65
C ASN A 239 -15.30 14.54 11.34
N SER A 240 -14.50 14.95 12.32
CA SER A 240 -14.67 16.27 12.91
C SER A 240 -14.24 17.33 11.88
N LYS A 241 -15.22 18.06 11.34
CA LYS A 241 -14.98 19.29 10.59
C LYS A 241 -14.29 20.26 11.54
N GLY A 242 -12.95 20.33 11.52
CA GLY A 242 -12.23 21.23 12.37
C GLY A 242 -10.75 20.90 12.57
N ILE A 243 -10.12 21.64 13.47
CA ILE A 243 -8.68 21.60 13.72
C ILE A 243 -8.19 20.21 14.17
N ALA A 244 -9.00 19.46 14.93
CA ALA A 244 -8.61 18.14 15.42
C ALA A 244 -8.44 17.12 14.28
N GLY A 245 -9.36 17.10 13.30
CA GLY A 245 -9.25 16.25 12.11
C GLY A 245 -8.06 16.64 11.24
N ALA A 246 -7.91 17.93 11.01
CA ALA A 246 -6.77 18.44 10.26
C ALA A 246 -5.43 18.06 10.90
N LEU A 247 -5.33 18.12 12.25
CA LEU A 247 -4.13 17.73 12.97
C LEU A 247 -3.84 16.23 12.84
N ALA A 248 -4.86 15.39 12.90
CA ALA A 248 -4.70 13.94 12.76
C ALA A 248 -4.13 13.55 11.40
N VAL A 249 -4.72 14.07 10.33
CA VAL A 249 -4.22 13.79 8.96
C VAL A 249 -2.89 14.49 8.67
N PHE A 250 -2.60 15.63 9.31
CA PHE A 250 -1.28 16.26 9.29
C PHE A 250 -0.20 15.34 9.84
N VAL A 251 -0.43 14.78 11.03
CA VAL A 251 0.50 13.86 11.69
C VAL A 251 0.67 12.61 10.82
N PHE A 252 -0.43 12.04 10.34
CA PHE A 252 -0.39 10.88 9.44
C PHE A 252 0.46 11.15 8.20
N GLY A 253 0.20 12.24 7.47
CA GLY A 253 0.92 12.57 6.24
C GLY A 253 2.41 12.85 6.49
N THR A 254 2.74 13.54 7.58
CA THR A 254 4.14 13.81 7.97
C THR A 254 4.88 12.52 8.30
N VAL A 255 4.31 11.67 9.16
CA VAL A 255 4.93 10.38 9.54
C VAL A 255 5.02 9.44 8.34
N ASN A 256 3.98 9.40 7.50
CA ASN A 256 3.99 8.62 6.27
C ASN A 256 5.23 8.93 5.42
N ARG A 257 5.50 10.19 5.14
CA ARG A 257 6.69 10.60 4.37
C ARG A 257 7.99 10.27 5.07
N LEU A 258 8.09 10.53 6.37
CA LEU A 258 9.30 10.20 7.14
C LEU A 258 9.62 8.71 7.14
N LEU A 259 8.63 7.84 6.94
CA LEU A 259 8.80 6.39 6.88
C LEU A 259 9.19 5.86 5.49
N ILE A 260 9.05 6.65 4.40
CA ILE A 260 9.39 6.21 3.03
C ILE A 260 10.83 5.75 2.88
N PRO A 261 11.88 6.48 3.38
CA PRO A 261 13.25 6.03 3.24
C PRO A 261 13.54 4.67 3.89
N PHE A 262 12.69 4.26 4.82
CA PHE A 262 12.76 2.95 5.49
C PHE A 262 11.85 1.90 4.84
N GLY A 263 10.99 2.29 3.90
CA GLY A 263 9.97 1.44 3.29
C GLY A 263 8.85 1.04 4.25
N LEU A 264 8.71 1.70 5.40
CA LEU A 264 7.74 1.38 6.44
C LEU A 264 6.40 2.10 6.28
N HIS A 265 6.31 3.07 5.37
CA HIS A 265 5.08 3.84 5.12
C HIS A 265 3.91 2.95 4.68
N HIS A 266 4.16 1.84 3.97
CA HIS A 266 3.10 0.90 3.60
C HIS A 266 2.47 0.20 4.81
N LEU A 267 3.27 -0.06 5.87
CA LEU A 267 2.76 -0.61 7.10
C LEU A 267 1.83 0.41 7.80
N LEU A 268 2.22 1.67 7.84
CA LEU A 268 1.38 2.74 8.36
C LEU A 268 0.11 2.90 7.53
N ASN A 269 0.21 2.88 6.20
CA ASN A 269 -0.91 3.05 5.27
C ASN A 269 -1.93 1.93 5.36
N SER A 270 -1.49 0.70 5.63
CA SER A 270 -2.39 -0.46 5.66
C SER A 270 -3.53 -0.31 6.67
N VAL A 271 -3.32 0.46 7.72
CA VAL A 271 -4.33 0.69 8.75
C VAL A 271 -5.41 1.67 8.26
N PRO A 272 -5.15 2.96 7.96
CA PRO A 272 -6.20 3.88 7.56
C PRO A 272 -6.79 3.55 6.18
N TRP A 273 -6.01 3.00 5.25
CA TRP A 273 -6.50 2.75 3.89
C TRP A 273 -7.40 1.52 3.77
N PHE A 274 -7.19 0.47 4.60
CA PHE A 274 -7.86 -0.82 4.44
C PHE A 274 -8.53 -1.38 5.70
N GLN A 275 -8.41 -0.72 6.86
CA GLN A 275 -8.94 -1.25 8.11
C GLN A 275 -9.78 -0.23 8.89
N LEU A 276 -9.41 1.06 8.89
CA LEU A 276 -10.09 2.07 9.66
C LEU A 276 -11.36 2.56 8.99
N GLY A 277 -12.42 2.70 9.79
CA GLY A 277 -13.72 3.13 9.31
C GLY A 277 -14.50 2.02 8.65
N SER A 278 -15.76 2.24 8.48
CA SER A 278 -16.67 1.32 7.80
C SER A 278 -17.69 2.07 6.95
N CYS A 279 -18.14 1.43 5.91
CA CYS A 279 -19.20 1.92 5.03
C CYS A 279 -20.06 0.76 4.58
N GLN A 280 -21.28 1.07 4.11
CA GLN A 280 -22.13 0.10 3.45
C GLN A 280 -21.83 0.07 1.96
N THR A 281 -21.77 -1.12 1.39
CA THR A 281 -21.61 -1.33 -0.04
C THR A 281 -22.95 -1.50 -0.73
N ALA A 282 -23.02 -1.42 -2.05
CA ALA A 282 -24.24 -1.64 -2.82
C ALA A 282 -24.84 -3.05 -2.63
N SER A 283 -24.01 -4.04 -2.27
CA SER A 283 -24.45 -5.40 -1.91
C SER A 283 -25.01 -5.52 -0.48
N GLY A 284 -24.99 -4.43 0.31
CA GLY A 284 -25.39 -4.42 1.71
C GLY A 284 -24.32 -4.95 2.67
N ASP A 285 -23.09 -5.22 2.18
CA ASP A 285 -21.98 -5.65 3.02
C ASP A 285 -21.29 -4.45 3.68
N THR A 286 -20.59 -4.71 4.78
CA THR A 286 -19.78 -3.69 5.44
C THR A 286 -18.35 -3.79 4.93
N ALA A 287 -17.88 -2.74 4.26
CA ALA A 287 -16.49 -2.57 3.87
C ALA A 287 -15.75 -1.70 4.87
N HIS A 288 -14.42 -1.80 4.88
CA HIS A 288 -13.55 -1.08 5.81
C HIS A 288 -12.40 -0.38 5.08
N GLY A 289 -11.93 0.74 5.65
CA GLY A 289 -10.78 1.50 5.16
C GLY A 289 -11.15 2.63 4.20
N ASP A 290 -10.33 3.69 4.21
CA ASP A 290 -10.56 4.91 3.44
C ASP A 290 -10.66 4.62 1.93
N ILE A 291 -9.73 3.83 1.38
CA ILE A 291 -9.70 3.51 -0.05
C ILE A 291 -10.88 2.61 -0.44
N THR A 292 -11.12 1.53 0.31
CA THR A 292 -12.21 0.60 -0.01
C THR A 292 -13.56 1.31 0.06
N CYS A 293 -13.78 2.09 1.12
CA CYS A 293 -15.03 2.83 1.29
C CYS A 293 -15.18 3.98 0.30
N PHE A 294 -14.09 4.60 -0.15
CA PHE A 294 -14.16 5.59 -1.22
C PHE A 294 -14.76 4.98 -2.50
N PHE A 295 -14.35 3.77 -2.87
CA PHE A 295 -14.82 3.13 -4.10
C PHE A 295 -16.16 2.41 -3.95
N GLN A 296 -16.40 1.72 -2.86
CA GLN A 296 -17.52 0.80 -2.69
C GLN A 296 -18.66 1.35 -1.81
N GLY A 297 -18.42 2.41 -1.05
CA GLY A 297 -19.41 2.97 -0.14
C GLY A 297 -20.54 3.66 -0.88
N VAL A 298 -21.78 3.43 -0.41
CA VAL A 298 -23.03 4.01 -0.94
C VAL A 298 -23.82 4.74 0.15
N ASP A 299 -24.90 5.41 -0.23
CA ASP A 299 -25.86 6.05 0.66
C ASP A 299 -25.24 7.04 1.67
N GLY A 300 -24.14 7.69 1.27
CA GLY A 300 -23.44 8.65 2.12
C GLY A 300 -22.63 8.03 3.26
N SER A 301 -22.61 6.69 3.40
CA SER A 301 -21.79 5.98 4.39
C SER A 301 -20.29 6.20 4.18
N ASN A 302 -19.90 6.61 2.98
CA ASN A 302 -18.54 6.96 2.58
C ASN A 302 -18.21 8.47 2.67
N SER A 303 -19.08 9.26 3.31
CA SER A 303 -18.88 10.72 3.41
C SER A 303 -17.63 11.15 4.17
N TRP A 304 -17.01 10.25 4.94
CA TRP A 304 -15.77 10.47 5.69
C TRP A 304 -14.50 10.15 4.88
N THR A 305 -14.60 9.46 3.75
CA THR A 305 -13.45 9.02 2.95
C THR A 305 -12.69 10.18 2.30
N GLY A 306 -11.48 9.90 1.84
CA GLY A 306 -10.58 10.89 1.26
C GLY A 306 -9.71 11.63 2.29
N GLY A 307 -9.96 11.48 3.57
CA GLY A 307 -9.19 12.15 4.62
C GLY A 307 -7.70 11.80 4.62
N PHE A 308 -7.40 10.53 4.35
CA PHE A 308 -6.04 9.99 4.35
C PHE A 308 -5.43 9.87 2.95
N THR A 309 -6.11 10.33 1.92
CA THR A 309 -5.70 10.16 0.52
C THR A 309 -5.61 11.48 -0.25
N THR A 310 -6.60 12.36 -0.12
CA THR A 310 -6.75 13.57 -0.95
C THR A 310 -5.53 14.47 -0.96
N GLY A 311 -4.95 14.76 0.19
CA GLY A 311 -3.84 15.71 0.28
C GLY A 311 -2.52 15.23 -0.35
N PHE A 312 -2.44 13.97 -0.76
CA PHE A 312 -1.29 13.48 -1.51
C PHE A 312 -1.28 13.96 -2.96
N PHE A 313 -2.44 14.15 -3.60
CA PHE A 313 -2.52 14.59 -5.00
C PHE A 313 -1.80 15.93 -5.26
N PRO A 314 -2.01 17.01 -4.48
CA PRO A 314 -1.28 18.25 -4.65
C PRO A 314 0.23 18.08 -4.58
N ILE A 315 0.70 17.19 -3.72
CA ILE A 315 2.14 16.96 -3.50
C ILE A 315 2.73 16.12 -4.63
N MET A 316 2.11 14.99 -4.97
CA MET A 316 2.67 14.04 -5.94
C MET A 316 2.58 14.55 -7.37
N MET A 317 1.46 15.20 -7.73
CA MET A 317 1.26 15.70 -9.08
C MET A 317 1.96 17.04 -9.35
N PHE A 318 2.08 17.92 -8.36
CA PHE A 318 2.55 19.27 -8.60
C PHE A 318 3.80 19.65 -7.82
N ALA A 319 3.80 19.44 -6.51
CA ALA A 319 4.89 19.87 -5.64
C ALA A 319 6.20 19.13 -5.89
N LEU A 320 6.16 17.82 -6.00
CA LEU A 320 7.36 17.00 -6.27
C LEU A 320 7.94 17.24 -7.67
N PRO A 321 7.16 17.33 -8.76
CA PRO A 321 7.67 17.82 -10.04
C PRO A 321 8.34 19.18 -9.95
N ALA A 322 7.80 20.11 -9.17
CA ALA A 322 8.43 21.43 -8.95
C ALA A 322 9.73 21.34 -8.14
N ALA A 323 9.81 20.40 -7.16
CA ALA A 323 11.07 20.08 -6.47
C ALA A 323 12.13 19.52 -7.44
N ALA A 324 11.74 18.62 -8.33
CA ALA A 324 12.64 18.09 -9.38
C ALA A 324 13.17 19.20 -10.29
N LEU A 325 12.30 20.15 -10.67
CA LEU A 325 12.68 21.32 -11.43
C LEU A 325 13.69 22.21 -10.67
N ALA A 326 13.49 22.40 -9.37
CA ALA A 326 14.41 23.14 -8.51
C ALA A 326 15.79 22.46 -8.41
N ILE A 327 15.81 21.13 -8.26
CA ILE A 327 17.04 20.30 -8.26
C ILE A 327 17.76 20.46 -9.61
N TRP A 328 17.05 20.35 -10.71
CA TRP A 328 17.61 20.54 -12.06
C TRP A 328 18.21 21.93 -12.24
N HIS A 329 17.50 22.99 -11.88
CA HIS A 329 17.96 24.36 -12.06
C HIS A 329 19.16 24.71 -11.16
N THR A 330 19.35 24.01 -10.04
CA THR A 330 20.49 24.22 -9.13
C THR A 330 21.69 23.34 -9.44
N ALA A 331 21.60 22.40 -10.39
CA ALA A 331 22.71 21.54 -10.81
C ALA A 331 23.87 22.33 -11.43
N LYS A 332 25.11 21.84 -11.22
CA LYS A 332 26.33 22.41 -11.82
C LYS A 332 26.19 22.43 -13.35
N PRO A 333 26.70 23.45 -14.06
CA PRO A 333 26.54 23.57 -15.53
C PRO A 333 26.93 22.31 -16.30
N ALA A 334 28.06 21.68 -15.91
CA ALA A 334 28.57 20.48 -16.55
C ALA A 334 27.65 19.26 -16.45
N LYS A 335 26.88 19.15 -15.36
CA LYS A 335 25.98 18.01 -15.05
C LYS A 335 24.51 18.33 -15.38
N ARG A 336 24.18 19.57 -15.68
CA ARG A 336 22.80 20.08 -15.78
C ARG A 336 21.95 19.33 -16.81
N LYS A 337 22.54 18.95 -17.96
CA LYS A 337 21.81 18.23 -19.01
C LYS A 337 21.41 16.83 -18.57
N ALA A 338 22.34 16.08 -17.96
CA ALA A 338 22.06 14.73 -17.46
C ALA A 338 21.09 14.75 -16.28
N THR A 339 21.29 15.67 -15.32
CA THR A 339 20.38 15.87 -14.19
C THR A 339 18.97 16.24 -14.67
N GLY A 340 18.86 17.11 -15.68
CA GLY A 340 17.58 17.50 -16.27
C GLY A 340 16.82 16.32 -16.84
N ALA A 341 17.48 15.48 -17.62
CA ALA A 341 16.86 14.28 -18.20
C ALA A 341 16.35 13.32 -17.10
N LEU A 342 17.16 13.09 -16.05
CA LEU A 342 16.74 12.27 -14.91
C LEU A 342 15.57 12.89 -14.17
N MET A 343 15.64 14.17 -13.81
CA MET A 343 14.60 14.86 -13.03
C MET A 343 13.27 14.95 -13.79
N VAL A 344 13.30 15.18 -15.11
CA VAL A 344 12.08 15.16 -15.93
C VAL A 344 11.45 13.77 -15.95
N SER A 345 12.25 12.71 -16.09
CA SER A 345 11.73 11.34 -16.09
C SER A 345 11.04 10.99 -14.78
N VAL A 346 11.69 11.22 -13.64
CA VAL A 346 11.09 10.89 -12.33
C VAL A 346 9.94 11.83 -11.95
N ALA A 347 9.97 13.09 -12.38
CA ALA A 347 8.88 14.04 -12.19
C ALA A 347 7.64 13.63 -12.99
N LEU A 348 7.81 13.19 -14.24
CA LEU A 348 6.72 12.71 -15.07
C LEU A 348 6.11 11.42 -14.50
N THR A 349 6.94 10.52 -14.00
CA THR A 349 6.48 9.32 -13.29
C THR A 349 5.63 9.69 -12.08
N ALA A 350 6.12 10.59 -11.21
CA ALA A 350 5.38 11.06 -10.05
C ALA A 350 4.04 11.73 -10.45
N PHE A 351 4.04 12.58 -11.46
CA PHE A 351 2.84 13.27 -11.94
C PHE A 351 1.80 12.29 -12.48
N ILE A 352 2.21 11.37 -13.36
CA ILE A 352 1.26 10.47 -14.04
C ILE A 352 0.76 9.38 -13.10
N THR A 353 1.66 8.71 -12.39
CA THR A 353 1.35 7.47 -11.65
C THR A 353 1.28 7.66 -10.14
N GLY A 354 1.76 8.79 -9.60
CA GLY A 354 1.89 8.98 -8.15
C GLY A 354 3.04 8.18 -7.51
N ILE A 355 3.91 7.53 -8.30
CA ILE A 355 5.10 6.85 -7.77
C ILE A 355 6.19 7.90 -7.52
N THR A 356 6.47 8.16 -6.26
CA THR A 356 7.34 9.28 -5.85
C THR A 356 8.70 8.84 -5.33
N GLU A 357 8.87 7.58 -4.96
CA GLU A 357 10.09 7.06 -4.34
C GLU A 357 11.36 7.33 -5.13
N PRO A 358 11.40 7.18 -6.47
CA PRO A 358 12.62 7.48 -7.22
C PRO A 358 13.06 8.95 -7.10
N LEU A 359 12.09 9.86 -7.04
CA LEU A 359 12.35 11.28 -6.88
C LEU A 359 12.68 11.61 -5.41
N GLU A 360 11.93 11.09 -4.46
CA GLU A 360 12.16 11.33 -3.04
C GLU A 360 13.53 10.79 -2.59
N TYR A 361 13.93 9.60 -3.04
CA TYR A 361 15.24 9.04 -2.74
C TYR A 361 16.40 9.86 -3.31
N ALA A 362 16.17 10.59 -4.41
CA ALA A 362 17.19 11.47 -4.99
C ALA A 362 17.64 12.58 -4.01
N PHE A 363 16.83 12.95 -3.03
CA PHE A 363 17.22 13.96 -2.03
C PHE A 363 17.09 13.48 -0.57
N ALA A 364 16.34 12.43 -0.27
CA ALA A 364 16.14 11.96 1.11
C ALA A 364 17.46 11.60 1.83
N TYR A 365 18.37 10.95 1.13
CA TYR A 365 19.63 10.48 1.74
C TYR A 365 20.76 11.52 1.71
N VAL A 366 20.73 12.45 0.76
CA VAL A 366 21.81 13.45 0.58
C VAL A 366 21.46 14.81 1.20
N ALA A 367 20.16 15.06 1.42
CA ALA A 367 19.63 16.31 1.94
C ALA A 367 18.43 16.07 2.89
N PHE A 368 18.64 15.24 3.92
CA PHE A 368 17.57 14.86 4.87
C PHE A 368 16.79 16.04 5.47
N PRO A 369 17.40 17.22 5.79
CA PRO A 369 16.63 18.38 6.23
C PRO A 369 15.58 18.85 5.21
N ILE A 370 15.89 18.82 3.90
CA ILE A 370 14.92 19.14 2.85
C ILE A 370 13.82 18.06 2.82
N TYR A 371 14.19 16.81 3.03
CA TYR A 371 13.23 15.71 3.11
C TYR A 371 12.29 15.84 4.31
N ALA A 372 12.78 16.25 5.46
CA ALA A 372 11.94 16.52 6.64
C ALA A 372 10.96 17.68 6.38
N VAL A 373 11.41 18.74 5.70
CA VAL A 373 10.53 19.83 5.26
C VAL A 373 9.45 19.32 4.29
N HIS A 374 9.82 18.49 3.33
CA HIS A 374 8.87 17.83 2.41
C HIS A 374 7.82 17.02 3.20
N ALA A 375 8.23 16.25 4.20
CA ALA A 375 7.31 15.47 5.03
C ALA A 375 6.28 16.36 5.75
N VAL A 376 6.74 17.46 6.37
CA VAL A 376 5.86 18.43 7.04
C VAL A 376 4.91 19.10 6.05
N LEU A 377 5.39 19.50 4.88
CA LEU A 377 4.55 20.10 3.83
C LEU A 377 3.52 19.10 3.30
N THR A 378 3.85 17.81 3.21
CA THR A 378 2.87 16.78 2.84
C THR A 378 1.78 16.67 3.90
N GLY A 379 2.15 16.61 5.17
CA GLY A 379 1.17 16.65 6.27
C GLY A 379 0.27 17.89 6.21
N SER A 380 0.84 19.07 5.93
CA SER A 380 0.05 20.30 5.78
C SER A 380 -0.92 20.24 4.60
N SER A 381 -0.56 19.56 3.51
CA SER A 381 -1.46 19.37 2.37
C SER A 381 -2.67 18.50 2.74
N LEU A 382 -2.46 17.39 3.49
CA LEU A 382 -3.56 16.58 3.98
C LEU A 382 -4.47 17.38 4.92
N ALA A 383 -3.89 18.15 5.82
CA ALA A 383 -4.64 18.99 6.76
C ALA A 383 -5.50 20.05 6.04
N ILE A 384 -4.93 20.75 5.06
CA ILE A 384 -5.62 21.77 4.29
C ILE A 384 -6.74 21.14 3.44
N ALA A 385 -6.48 20.02 2.76
CA ALA A 385 -7.51 19.30 2.00
C ALA A 385 -8.70 18.90 2.88
N ASN A 386 -8.41 18.40 4.10
CA ASN A 386 -9.43 18.04 5.07
C ASN A 386 -10.26 19.25 5.53
N LEU A 387 -9.60 20.37 5.85
CA LEU A 387 -10.28 21.63 6.26
C LEU A 387 -11.15 22.21 5.16
N LEU A 388 -10.72 22.14 3.90
CA LEU A 388 -11.46 22.60 2.74
C LEU A 388 -12.59 21.64 2.33
N GLY A 389 -12.59 20.42 2.88
CA GLY A 389 -13.59 19.38 2.58
C GLY A 389 -13.40 18.79 1.17
N ALA A 390 -12.22 18.94 0.58
CA ALA A 390 -11.88 18.26 -0.65
C ALA A 390 -11.71 16.75 -0.38
N LYS A 391 -12.28 15.92 -1.25
CA LYS A 391 -12.29 14.45 -1.11
C LYS A 391 -11.90 13.82 -2.42
N ASP A 392 -10.87 13.02 -2.39
CA ASP A 392 -10.44 12.18 -3.49
C ASP A 392 -9.74 10.95 -2.95
N GLY A 393 -9.86 9.86 -3.68
CA GLY A 393 -9.20 8.60 -3.37
C GLY A 393 -8.38 8.14 -4.55
N PHE A 394 -7.57 7.13 -4.33
CA PHE A 394 -6.83 6.47 -5.39
C PHE A 394 -6.90 4.97 -5.22
N ALA A 395 -6.95 4.25 -6.33
CA ALA A 395 -6.85 2.80 -6.32
C ALA A 395 -5.40 2.34 -6.11
N PHE A 396 -4.46 3.14 -6.62
CA PHE A 396 -3.03 2.85 -6.56
C PHE A 396 -2.23 3.94 -5.87
N SER A 397 -2.21 5.16 -6.41
CA SER A 397 -1.47 6.30 -5.85
C SER A 397 -2.02 7.63 -6.38
N ALA A 398 -1.71 8.74 -5.70
CA ALA A 398 -2.22 10.05 -5.99
C ALA A 398 -1.57 10.70 -7.24
N GLY A 399 -1.71 10.07 -8.40
CA GLY A 399 -1.26 10.55 -9.69
C GLY A 399 -2.40 11.01 -10.61
N ALA A 400 -2.04 11.56 -11.76
CA ALA A 400 -2.99 12.09 -12.73
C ALA A 400 -3.97 11.01 -13.26
N ILE A 401 -3.54 9.75 -13.33
CA ILE A 401 -4.41 8.65 -13.74
C ILE A 401 -5.56 8.50 -12.76
N ASP A 402 -5.27 8.28 -11.47
CA ASP A 402 -6.31 8.14 -10.44
C ASP A 402 -7.15 9.42 -10.30
N TYR A 403 -6.53 10.60 -10.35
CA TYR A 403 -7.24 11.88 -10.32
C TYR A 403 -8.28 12.01 -11.43
N LEU A 404 -7.91 11.67 -12.68
CA LEU A 404 -8.83 11.76 -13.81
C LEU A 404 -9.94 10.71 -13.74
N LEU A 405 -9.59 9.49 -13.35
CA LEU A 405 -10.57 8.39 -13.21
C LEU A 405 -11.58 8.66 -12.08
N ASN A 406 -11.15 9.32 -11.01
CA ASN A 406 -11.98 9.57 -9.85
C ASN A 406 -12.63 10.98 -9.85
N PHE A 407 -12.43 11.76 -10.91
CA PHE A 407 -12.90 13.16 -11.01
C PHE A 407 -14.40 13.33 -10.66
N GLY A 408 -15.24 12.46 -11.23
CA GLY A 408 -16.69 12.48 -10.97
C GLY A 408 -17.03 12.18 -9.51
N LYS A 409 -16.46 11.11 -8.98
CA LYS A 409 -16.68 10.68 -7.59
C LYS A 409 -16.11 11.67 -6.57
N SER A 410 -14.94 12.24 -6.87
CA SER A 410 -14.35 13.32 -6.08
C SER A 410 -15.28 14.55 -6.02
N ALA A 411 -15.86 14.94 -7.15
CA ALA A 411 -16.82 16.05 -7.22
C ALA A 411 -18.09 15.75 -6.41
N GLU A 412 -18.62 14.54 -6.52
CA GLU A 412 -19.80 14.09 -5.78
C GLU A 412 -19.56 14.14 -4.27
N LEU A 413 -18.53 13.47 -3.77
CA LEU A 413 -18.22 13.38 -2.34
C LEU A 413 -17.79 14.71 -1.72
N SER A 414 -17.23 15.62 -2.50
CA SER A 414 -16.84 16.97 -2.05
C SER A 414 -17.97 17.99 -2.09
N GLY A 415 -19.12 17.65 -2.69
CA GLY A 415 -20.24 18.57 -2.88
C GLY A 415 -20.02 19.54 -4.04
N GLY A 416 -19.29 19.13 -5.08
CA GLY A 416 -19.12 19.84 -6.34
C GLY A 416 -17.69 19.88 -6.88
N VAL A 417 -17.56 20.15 -8.18
CA VAL A 417 -16.27 20.17 -8.90
C VAL A 417 -15.28 21.18 -8.29
N VAL A 418 -15.78 22.33 -7.85
CA VAL A 418 -14.92 23.41 -7.29
C VAL A 418 -14.30 22.99 -5.94
N ARG A 419 -15.08 22.32 -5.08
CA ARG A 419 -14.62 21.87 -3.76
C ARG A 419 -13.74 20.62 -3.82
N GLY A 420 -13.98 19.74 -4.77
CA GLY A 420 -13.23 18.50 -4.96
C GLY A 420 -12.05 18.68 -5.93
N PRO A 421 -12.20 18.20 -7.17
CA PRO A 421 -11.06 18.09 -8.09
C PRO A 421 -10.40 19.44 -8.38
N LEU A 422 -11.14 20.54 -8.59
CA LEU A 422 -10.52 21.84 -8.88
C LEU A 422 -9.72 22.37 -7.68
N MET A 423 -10.20 22.15 -6.45
CA MET A 423 -9.47 22.56 -5.24
C MET A 423 -8.12 21.82 -5.13
N ILE A 424 -8.07 20.54 -5.48
CA ILE A 424 -6.82 19.75 -5.52
C ILE A 424 -5.80 20.38 -6.47
N VAL A 425 -6.24 20.81 -7.66
CA VAL A 425 -5.35 21.47 -8.65
C VAL A 425 -4.88 22.83 -8.12
N ILE A 426 -5.77 23.63 -7.54
CA ILE A 426 -5.42 24.94 -6.97
C ILE A 426 -4.38 24.77 -5.87
N MET A 427 -4.62 23.85 -4.94
CA MET A 427 -3.65 23.49 -3.89
C MET A 427 -2.32 23.05 -4.51
N GLY A 428 -2.39 22.17 -5.51
CA GLY A 428 -1.21 21.66 -6.22
C GLY A 428 -0.35 22.76 -6.80
N LEU A 429 -0.94 23.74 -7.48
CA LEU A 429 -0.22 24.88 -8.05
C LEU A 429 0.41 25.76 -6.97
N VAL A 430 -0.29 25.99 -5.85
CA VAL A 430 0.28 26.73 -4.72
C VAL A 430 1.47 25.98 -4.12
N TYR A 431 1.32 24.67 -3.88
CA TYR A 431 2.43 23.84 -3.38
C TYR A 431 3.59 23.75 -4.37
N ALA A 432 3.35 23.73 -5.68
CA ALA A 432 4.40 23.75 -6.69
C ALA A 432 5.28 25.01 -6.58
N VAL A 433 4.66 26.18 -6.42
CA VAL A 433 5.37 27.45 -6.22
C VAL A 433 6.20 27.40 -4.92
N ILE A 434 5.57 26.97 -3.82
CA ILE A 434 6.27 26.83 -2.51
C ILE A 434 7.46 25.90 -2.65
N TYR A 435 7.28 24.70 -3.21
CA TYR A 435 8.34 23.71 -3.35
C TYR A 435 9.49 24.21 -4.23
N TYR A 436 9.18 24.81 -5.37
CA TYR A 436 10.22 25.29 -6.27
C TYR A 436 11.14 26.31 -5.60
N PHE A 437 10.57 27.35 -4.98
CA PHE A 437 11.38 28.40 -4.35
C PHE A 437 12.05 27.91 -3.06
N LEU A 438 11.35 27.14 -2.24
CA LEU A 438 11.87 26.64 -0.99
C LEU A 438 13.01 25.64 -1.20
N PHE A 439 12.84 24.68 -2.11
CA PHE A 439 13.91 23.71 -2.44
C PHE A 439 15.11 24.42 -3.04
N ARG A 440 14.89 25.32 -4.01
CA ARG A 440 15.97 26.11 -4.60
C ARG A 440 16.73 26.90 -3.53
N PHE A 441 16.02 27.57 -2.65
CA PHE A 441 16.62 28.36 -1.55
C PHE A 441 17.44 27.46 -0.61
N LEU A 442 16.87 26.35 -0.14
CA LEU A 442 17.54 25.44 0.78
C LEU A 442 18.76 24.78 0.15
N ILE A 443 18.66 24.31 -1.11
CA ILE A 443 19.77 23.66 -1.83
C ILE A 443 20.93 24.63 -1.98
N VAL A 444 20.67 25.87 -2.37
CA VAL A 444 21.73 26.87 -2.60
C VAL A 444 22.31 27.36 -1.29
N LYS A 445 21.45 27.69 -0.30
CA LYS A 445 21.90 28.26 1.00
C LYS A 445 22.74 27.29 1.83
N PHE A 446 22.39 26.01 1.84
CA PHE A 446 23.05 25.00 2.65
C PHE A 446 23.98 24.11 1.84
N ASP A 447 24.18 24.41 0.55
CA ASP A 447 25.01 23.65 -0.40
C ASP A 447 24.75 22.13 -0.36
N PHE A 448 23.47 21.75 -0.33
CA PHE A 448 23.13 20.34 -0.34
C PHE A 448 23.57 19.67 -1.63
N LYS A 449 24.15 18.48 -1.52
CA LYS A 449 24.70 17.70 -2.62
C LYS A 449 23.61 16.88 -3.33
N THR A 450 22.55 17.57 -3.75
CA THR A 450 21.48 16.97 -4.57
C THR A 450 21.99 16.54 -5.94
N PRO A 451 21.24 15.72 -6.70
CA PRO A 451 21.67 15.27 -8.03
C PRO A 451 22.18 16.42 -8.91
N GLY A 452 23.37 16.25 -9.49
CA GLY A 452 24.07 17.26 -10.29
C GLY A 452 24.88 18.27 -9.49
N ARG A 453 24.90 18.19 -8.14
CA ARG A 453 25.76 19.00 -7.24
C ARG A 453 26.77 18.16 -6.49
N GLU A 454 26.78 16.85 -6.67
CA GLU A 454 27.75 15.92 -6.05
C GLU A 454 29.18 16.30 -6.42
N ASP A 455 30.13 15.92 -5.55
CA ASP A 455 31.57 16.01 -5.82
C ASP A 455 31.99 14.87 -6.74
N ASP A 456 33.05 15.08 -7.55
CA ASP A 456 33.41 14.19 -8.66
C ASP A 456 33.79 12.75 -8.24
N ASP A 457 34.23 12.56 -6.99
CA ASP A 457 34.55 11.23 -6.42
C ASP A 457 33.30 10.35 -6.20
N VAL A 458 32.14 10.96 -5.96
CA VAL A 458 30.85 10.24 -5.73
C VAL A 458 30.27 9.78 -7.07
N ASP A 459 30.50 10.54 -8.15
CA ASP A 459 30.03 10.19 -9.49
C ASP A 459 30.72 8.95 -10.05
N ALA A 460 32.00 8.74 -9.73
CA ALA A 460 32.76 7.55 -10.14
C ALA A 460 32.14 6.27 -9.52
N PHE A 461 31.66 6.35 -8.27
CA PHE A 461 31.02 5.23 -7.59
C PHE A 461 29.60 4.96 -8.16
N ALA A 462 28.83 6.02 -8.41
CA ALA A 462 27.48 5.91 -9.02
C ALA A 462 27.56 5.39 -10.47
N ALA A 463 28.55 5.85 -11.25
CA ALA A 463 28.82 5.38 -12.59
C ALA A 463 29.26 3.90 -12.60
N ALA A 464 30.07 3.48 -11.63
CA ALA A 464 30.49 2.08 -11.46
C ALA A 464 29.29 1.17 -11.09
N GLN A 465 28.36 1.64 -10.25
CA GLN A 465 27.12 0.90 -9.93
C GLN A 465 26.17 0.81 -11.13
N ALA A 466 26.01 1.89 -11.89
CA ALA A 466 25.20 1.90 -13.11
C ALA A 466 25.78 1.00 -14.20
N ALA A 467 27.09 0.99 -14.38
CA ALA A 467 27.80 0.10 -15.29
C ALA A 467 27.69 -1.38 -14.87
N ALA A 468 27.75 -1.66 -13.57
CA ALA A 468 27.54 -3.01 -13.02
C ALA A 468 26.09 -3.49 -13.23
N ALA A 469 25.10 -2.63 -13.05
CA ALA A 469 23.69 -2.94 -13.31
C ALA A 469 23.40 -3.22 -14.80
N THR A 470 24.02 -2.44 -15.69
CA THR A 470 23.89 -2.63 -17.17
C THR A 470 24.59 -3.91 -17.65
N SER A 471 25.72 -4.27 -17.06
CA SER A 471 26.45 -5.50 -17.39
C SER A 471 25.70 -6.75 -16.92
N THR A 472 24.99 -6.67 -15.79
CA THR A 472 24.12 -7.75 -15.28
C THR A 472 22.89 -7.93 -16.17
N GLY A 473 22.29 -6.83 -16.66
CA GLY A 473 21.17 -6.86 -17.60
C GLY A 473 21.55 -7.45 -18.97
N LYS A 474 22.75 -7.13 -19.51
CA LYS A 474 23.26 -7.74 -20.74
C LYS A 474 23.54 -9.23 -20.61
N LYS A 475 24.13 -9.69 -19.50
CA LYS A 475 24.33 -11.12 -19.22
C LYS A 475 23.02 -11.90 -19.05
N ALA A 476 22.01 -11.30 -18.47
CA ALA A 476 20.67 -11.90 -18.37
C ALA A 476 20.01 -12.03 -19.75
N ALA A 477 20.08 -11.01 -20.60
CA ALA A 477 19.54 -11.03 -21.96
C ALA A 477 20.27 -12.02 -22.89
N GLU A 478 21.56 -12.26 -22.72
CA GLU A 478 22.31 -13.28 -23.46
C GLU A 478 22.01 -14.71 -23.00
N SER A 479 21.73 -14.91 -21.70
CA SER A 479 21.33 -16.19 -21.14
C SER A 479 19.92 -16.61 -21.58
N THR A 480 19.05 -15.67 -21.95
CA THR A 480 17.67 -15.96 -22.41
C THR A 480 17.61 -16.23 -23.93
N ARG A 481 18.71 -16.01 -24.67
CA ARG A 481 18.81 -16.29 -26.12
C ARG A 481 19.55 -17.61 -26.45
N ARG A 482 19.98 -18.34 -25.45
CA ARG A 482 20.49 -19.72 -25.58
C ARG A 482 19.52 -20.68 -24.87
#